data_f855787827b5240bba6c67bc24e38224
#
_entry.id   f855787827b5240bba6c67bc24e38224
#
_cell.length_a   1.000
_cell.length_b   1.000
_cell.length_c   1.000
_cell.angle_alpha   90.00
_cell.angle_beta   90.00
_cell.angle_gamma   90.00
#
_symmetry.space_group_name_H-M   'P 1'
#
loop_
_entity.id
_entity.type
_entity.pdbx_description
1 polymer ?
#
loop_
_entity_poly.entity_id
_entity_poly.type
_entity_poly.pdbx_seq_one_letter_code
_entity_poly.pdbx_strand_id
1 'polypeptide(L)'
;MHGTPTEADLTRELSEDLKDAWERLRETATEFGPQRIYASHNSIMFSRKICYFFVRPKKKYLEVWFFLGRKIENSLIRQTMPASKRKIAHHVRIIHRDQVESPITDWLKEAYDVSESIRTPAKVKPRGRG
;
A
#
# COMPACT_ATOMS: atom_id res chain seq x y z
N MET A 1 10.30 11.90 -24.68
CA MET A 1 9.39 11.93 -24.15
C MET A 1 9.39 11.51 -22.91
N HIS A 2 8.68 11.86 -22.26
CA HIS A 2 8.81 11.60 -21.06
C HIS A 2 7.64 10.99 -20.62
N GLY A 3 7.40 9.93 -20.76
CA GLY A 3 6.31 9.28 -20.26
C GLY A 3 6.31 9.20 -18.78
N THR A 4 5.26 8.60 -18.21
CA THR A 4 5.17 8.32 -16.82
C THR A 4 6.24 7.29 -16.45
N PRO A 5 6.89 7.41 -15.31
CA PRO A 5 7.85 6.40 -14.88
C PRO A 5 7.18 5.05 -14.69
N THR A 6 7.94 4.00 -14.87
CA THR A 6 7.45 2.64 -14.65
C THR A 6 7.93 2.13 -13.30
N GLU A 7 7.40 0.99 -12.87
CA GLU A 7 7.92 0.34 -11.67
C GLU A 7 9.41 0.11 -11.80
N ALA A 8 9.85 -0.34 -12.97
CA ALA A 8 11.27 -0.60 -13.20
C ALA A 8 12.09 0.67 -13.03
N ASP A 9 11.59 1.78 -13.51
CA ASP A 9 12.30 3.05 -13.36
C ASP A 9 12.47 3.41 -11.88
N LEU A 10 11.42 3.24 -11.11
CA LEU A 10 11.44 3.66 -9.70
C LEU A 10 12.24 2.72 -8.81
N THR A 11 12.46 1.48 -9.24
CA THR A 11 13.20 0.51 -8.42
C THR A 11 14.61 0.23 -8.96
N ARG A 12 14.97 0.86 -10.05
CA ARG A 12 16.23 0.56 -10.72
C ARG A 12 17.44 0.77 -9.82
N GLU A 13 17.40 1.80 -9.00
CA GLU A 13 18.57 2.17 -8.21
C GLU A 13 18.55 1.62 -6.79
N LEU A 14 17.61 0.75 -6.48
CA LEU A 14 17.57 0.17 -5.15
C LEU A 14 18.76 -0.74 -4.90
N SER A 15 19.25 -0.73 -3.68
CA SER A 15 20.28 -1.69 -3.28
C SER A 15 19.70 -3.10 -3.36
N GLU A 16 20.55 -4.11 -3.30
CA GLU A 16 20.08 -5.48 -3.37
C GLU A 16 19.10 -5.81 -2.26
N ASP A 17 19.40 -5.37 -1.04
CA ASP A 17 18.51 -5.64 0.08
C ASP A 17 17.14 -4.99 -0.11
N LEU A 18 17.13 -3.76 -0.60
CA LEU A 18 15.88 -3.07 -0.83
C LEU A 18 15.13 -3.67 -2.01
N LYS A 19 15.85 -4.12 -3.02
CA LYS A 19 15.20 -4.77 -4.15
C LYS A 19 14.53 -6.07 -3.73
N ASP A 20 15.21 -6.86 -2.90
CA ASP A 20 14.64 -8.10 -2.37
C ASP A 20 13.38 -7.79 -1.55
N ALA A 21 13.46 -6.76 -0.71
CA ALA A 21 12.31 -6.37 0.12
C ALA A 21 11.15 -5.92 -0.77
N TRP A 22 11.46 -5.14 -1.82
CA TRP A 22 10.44 -4.69 -2.75
C TRP A 22 9.77 -5.85 -3.45
N GLU A 23 10.55 -6.80 -3.92
CA GLU A 23 10.00 -7.94 -4.65
C GLU A 23 9.11 -8.79 -3.75
N ARG A 24 9.52 -8.99 -2.50
CA ARG A 24 8.71 -9.74 -1.58
C ARG A 24 7.42 -9.03 -1.24
N LEU A 25 7.50 -7.70 -1.07
CA LEU A 25 6.33 -6.89 -0.78
C LEU A 25 5.32 -6.97 -1.93
N ARG A 26 5.82 -6.83 -3.15
CA ARG A 26 4.97 -6.89 -4.33
C ARG A 26 4.33 -8.27 -4.48
N GLU A 27 5.10 -9.30 -4.26
CA GLU A 27 4.60 -10.65 -4.35
C GLU A 27 3.52 -10.90 -3.31
N THR A 28 3.77 -10.46 -2.08
CA THR A 28 2.80 -10.61 -1.01
C THR A 28 1.48 -9.91 -1.37
N ALA A 29 1.57 -8.69 -1.87
CA ALA A 29 0.37 -7.94 -2.24
C ALA A 29 -0.38 -8.63 -3.37
N THR A 30 0.34 -9.13 -4.34
CA THR A 30 -0.28 -9.79 -5.50
C THR A 30 -1.13 -10.99 -5.06
N GLU A 31 -0.70 -11.66 -4.00
CA GLU A 31 -1.42 -12.82 -3.51
C GLU A 31 -2.72 -12.48 -2.80
N PHE A 32 -2.93 -11.21 -2.46
CA PHE A 32 -4.19 -10.82 -1.83
C PHE A 32 -5.37 -11.00 -2.78
N GLY A 33 -5.14 -10.80 -4.08
CA GLY A 33 -6.21 -10.95 -5.07
C GLY A 33 -6.08 -9.92 -6.20
N PRO A 34 -7.12 -9.78 -7.00
CA PRO A 34 -7.10 -8.88 -8.17
C PRO A 34 -6.83 -7.44 -7.77
N GLN A 35 -5.96 -6.80 -8.51
CA GLN A 35 -5.61 -5.40 -8.23
C GLN A 35 -4.78 -4.86 -9.38
N ARG A 36 -4.61 -3.56 -9.42
CA ARG A 36 -3.73 -2.90 -10.37
C ARG A 36 -2.52 -2.38 -9.63
N ILE A 37 -1.36 -2.57 -10.21
CA ILE A 37 -0.11 -2.06 -9.64
C ILE A 37 0.50 -1.18 -10.71
N TYR A 38 0.74 0.08 -10.40
CA TYR A 38 1.25 1.01 -11.40
C TYR A 38 2.07 2.13 -10.74
N ALA A 39 2.99 2.68 -11.50
CA ALA A 39 3.81 3.78 -11.01
C ALA A 39 3.09 5.10 -11.26
N SER A 40 3.24 6.03 -10.34
CA SER A 40 2.68 7.36 -10.46
C SER A 40 3.63 8.32 -9.77
N HIS A 41 4.25 9.20 -10.54
CA HIS A 41 5.27 10.10 -10.02
C HIS A 41 6.40 9.30 -9.37
N ASN A 42 6.61 9.44 -8.09
CA ASN A 42 7.67 8.71 -7.41
C ASN A 42 7.13 7.58 -6.53
N SER A 43 5.90 7.16 -6.78
CA SER A 43 5.24 6.14 -5.97
C SER A 43 4.79 4.98 -6.83
N ILE A 44 4.72 3.80 -6.22
CA ILE A 44 4.13 2.64 -6.87
C ILE A 44 2.85 2.37 -6.12
N MET A 45 1.73 2.44 -6.84
CA MET A 45 0.39 2.38 -6.27
C MET A 45 -0.17 0.97 -6.39
N PHE A 46 -0.80 0.51 -5.31
CA PHE A 46 -1.49 -0.78 -5.28
C PHE A 46 -2.97 -0.48 -5.08
N SER A 47 -3.78 -0.75 -6.09
CA SER A 47 -5.17 -0.31 -6.12
C SER A 47 -6.12 -1.43 -6.47
N ARG A 48 -7.25 -1.44 -5.80
CA ARG A 48 -8.38 -2.24 -6.22
C ARG A 48 -9.26 -1.25 -6.96
N LYS A 49 -10.34 -0.80 -6.38
CA LYS A 49 -11.10 0.31 -6.94
C LYS A 49 -10.48 1.62 -6.52
N ILE A 50 -9.84 1.62 -5.37
CA ILE A 50 -9.08 2.77 -4.90
C ILE A 50 -7.75 2.25 -4.40
N CYS A 51 -6.80 3.15 -4.26
CA CYS A 51 -5.48 2.78 -3.75
C CYS A 51 -5.59 2.36 -2.30
N TYR A 52 -5.04 1.19 -1.94
CA TYR A 52 -5.06 0.75 -0.56
C TYR A 52 -3.69 0.84 0.09
N PHE A 53 -2.62 0.90 -0.68
CA PHE A 53 -1.32 1.30 -0.16
C PHE A 53 -0.42 1.70 -1.32
N PHE A 54 0.64 2.42 -1.01
CA PHE A 54 1.63 2.75 -2.03
C PHE A 54 3.02 2.73 -1.41
N VAL A 55 4.02 2.63 -2.27
CA VAL A 55 5.41 2.55 -1.87
C VAL A 55 6.19 3.62 -2.59
N ARG A 56 6.99 4.37 -1.84
CA ARG A 56 7.95 5.32 -2.43
C ARG A 56 9.34 4.77 -2.17
N PRO A 57 10.00 4.24 -3.19
CA PRO A 57 11.36 3.75 -3.02
C PRO A 57 12.28 4.92 -2.72
N LYS A 58 12.97 4.86 -1.60
CA LYS A 58 13.94 5.86 -1.23
C LYS A 58 15.32 5.24 -1.31
N LYS A 59 16.35 6.03 -1.15
CA LYS A 59 17.70 5.54 -1.27
C LYS A 59 18.02 4.50 -0.20
N LYS A 60 17.52 4.70 1.00
CA LYS A 60 17.88 3.84 2.11
C LYS A 60 16.74 3.04 2.72
N TYR A 61 15.54 3.20 2.21
CA TYR A 61 14.40 2.45 2.72
C TYR A 61 13.26 2.53 1.73
N LEU A 62 12.28 1.65 1.93
CA LEU A 62 11.02 1.74 1.20
C LEU A 62 10.04 2.44 2.12
N GLU A 63 9.49 3.54 1.66
CA GLU A 63 8.49 4.28 2.42
C GLU A 63 7.13 3.70 2.05
N VAL A 64 6.45 3.10 3.01
CA VAL A 64 5.18 2.43 2.74
C VAL A 64 4.06 3.12 3.49
N TRP A 65 3.02 3.50 2.76
CA TRP A 65 1.83 4.13 3.34
C TRP A 65 0.63 3.25 3.02
N PHE A 66 -0.13 2.87 4.05
CA PHE A 66 -1.33 2.08 3.83
C PHE A 66 -2.50 2.72 4.55
N PHE A 67 -3.71 2.44 4.06
CA PHE A 67 -4.92 3.11 4.51
C PHE A 67 -5.85 2.12 5.19
N LEU A 68 -6.22 2.44 6.44
CA LEU A 68 -7.13 1.61 7.20
C LEU A 68 -8.28 2.45 7.70
N GLY A 69 -9.35 1.79 8.14
CA GLY A 69 -10.49 2.49 8.73
C GLY A 69 -10.33 2.73 10.20
N ARG A 70 -9.16 2.43 10.75
CA ARG A 70 -8.90 2.59 12.19
C ARG A 70 -7.43 2.97 12.35
N LYS A 71 -7.11 3.49 13.52
CA LYS A 71 -5.73 3.87 13.82
C LYS A 71 -5.02 2.72 14.52
N ILE A 72 -3.83 2.39 14.04
CA ILE A 72 -3.01 1.34 14.64
C ILE A 72 -2.03 1.97 15.61
N GLU A 73 -1.94 1.41 16.80
CA GLU A 73 -0.97 1.83 17.80
C GLU A 73 0.10 0.74 17.87
N ASN A 74 1.24 0.99 17.26
CA ASN A 74 2.31 -0.01 17.21
C ASN A 74 3.61 0.72 16.94
N SER A 75 4.69 0.25 17.54
CA SER A 75 5.98 0.93 17.42
C SER A 75 6.54 0.93 16.01
N LEU A 76 6.07 0.03 15.14
CA LEU A 76 6.51 0.01 13.76
C LEU A 76 5.91 1.16 12.94
N ILE A 77 4.79 1.71 13.43
CA ILE A 77 4.14 2.82 12.74
C ILE A 77 4.90 4.10 13.04
N ARG A 78 5.41 4.73 12.04
CA ARG A 78 6.21 5.94 12.22
C ARG A 78 5.35 7.19 12.24
N GLN A 79 4.21 7.14 11.59
CA GLN A 79 3.37 8.32 11.49
C GLN A 79 1.97 7.88 11.06
N THR A 80 0.97 8.59 11.54
CA THR A 80 -0.40 8.40 11.05
C THR A 80 -0.95 9.76 10.71
N MET A 81 -1.86 9.81 9.75
CA MET A 81 -2.54 11.05 9.43
C MET A 81 -3.87 10.75 8.80
N PRO A 82 -4.85 11.62 9.00
CA PRO A 82 -6.16 11.42 8.37
C PRO A 82 -6.02 11.54 6.86
N ALA A 83 -6.59 10.60 6.14
CA ALA A 83 -6.60 10.65 4.68
C ALA A 83 -7.97 11.02 4.17
N SER A 84 -9.02 10.66 4.91
CA SER A 84 -10.37 11.06 4.59
C SER A 84 -11.19 10.84 5.84
N LYS A 85 -12.50 11.05 5.77
CA LYS A 85 -13.35 10.86 6.93
C LYS A 85 -13.29 9.46 7.49
N ARG A 86 -13.04 8.49 6.62
CA ARG A 86 -13.08 7.09 7.04
C ARG A 86 -11.76 6.38 6.93
N LYS A 87 -10.71 7.08 6.52
CA LYS A 87 -9.43 6.43 6.32
C LYS A 87 -8.32 7.15 7.04
N ILE A 88 -7.44 6.37 7.62
CA ILE A 88 -6.25 6.87 8.27
C ILE A 88 -5.05 6.26 7.57
N ALA A 89 -4.12 7.12 7.15
CA ALA A 89 -2.89 6.68 6.50
C ALA A 89 -1.86 6.34 7.56
N HIS A 90 -1.16 5.24 7.36
CA HIS A 90 -0.14 4.77 8.28
C HIS A 90 1.17 4.61 7.52
N HIS A 91 2.26 5.08 8.12
CA HIS A 91 3.58 5.04 7.50
C HIS A 91 4.48 4.04 8.22
N VAL A 92 5.06 3.12 7.46
CA VAL A 92 6.10 2.25 7.96
C VAL A 92 7.27 2.29 7.00
N ARG A 93 8.46 1.96 7.47
CA ARG A 93 9.65 1.89 6.63
C ARG A 93 10.15 0.46 6.59
N ILE A 94 10.53 0.01 5.41
CA ILE A 94 11.07 -1.33 5.23
C ILE A 94 12.46 -1.20 4.65
N ILE A 95 13.44 -1.83 5.31
CA ILE A 95 14.82 -1.81 4.84
C ILE A 95 15.33 -3.21 4.50
N HIS A 96 14.56 -4.24 4.81
CA HIS A 96 14.99 -5.60 4.55
C HIS A 96 13.78 -6.50 4.32
N ARG A 97 13.97 -7.53 3.52
CA ARG A 97 12.86 -8.42 3.19
C ARG A 97 12.26 -9.11 4.41
N ASP A 98 13.04 -9.31 5.46
CA ASP A 98 12.54 -9.97 6.66
C ASP A 98 11.48 -9.16 7.37
N GLN A 99 11.38 -7.87 7.06
CA GLN A 99 10.34 -7.04 7.66
C GLN A 99 9.00 -7.20 6.94
N VAL A 100 9.00 -7.84 5.76
CA VAL A 100 7.77 -8.07 5.02
C VAL A 100 7.12 -9.32 5.60
N GLU A 101 6.52 -9.17 6.76
CA GLU A 101 5.89 -10.24 7.50
C GLU A 101 4.90 -9.63 8.48
N SER A 102 4.24 -10.45 9.25
CA SER A 102 3.34 -9.95 10.29
C SER A 102 4.11 -9.07 11.26
N PRO A 103 3.53 -7.99 11.76
CA PRO A 103 2.14 -7.58 11.50
C PRO A 103 1.96 -6.73 10.24
N ILE A 104 3.04 -6.31 9.60
CA ILE A 104 2.92 -5.42 8.44
C ILE A 104 2.07 -6.04 7.34
N THR A 105 2.33 -7.30 7.01
CA THR A 105 1.57 -7.95 5.94
C THR A 105 0.10 -8.11 6.32
N ASP A 106 -0.18 -8.28 7.61
CA ASP A 106 -1.56 -8.36 8.08
C ASP A 106 -2.28 -7.03 7.88
N TRP A 107 -1.59 -5.94 8.15
CA TRP A 107 -2.16 -4.60 7.95
C TRP A 107 -2.43 -4.32 6.49
N LEU A 108 -1.52 -4.74 5.61
CA LEU A 108 -1.71 -4.55 4.18
C LEU A 108 -2.89 -5.36 3.67
N LYS A 109 -3.06 -6.59 4.18
CA LYS A 109 -4.21 -7.40 3.81
C LYS A 109 -5.50 -6.76 4.29
N GLU A 110 -5.49 -6.23 5.51
CA GLU A 110 -6.64 -5.52 6.03
C GLU A 110 -6.96 -4.31 5.14
N ALA A 111 -5.92 -3.58 4.72
CA ALA A 111 -6.13 -2.43 3.85
C ALA A 111 -6.75 -2.86 2.52
N TYR A 112 -6.30 -3.98 1.99
CA TYR A 112 -6.87 -4.55 0.77
C TYR A 112 -8.36 -4.85 0.97
N ASP A 113 -8.71 -5.50 2.07
CA ASP A 113 -10.09 -5.88 2.32
C ASP A 113 -10.98 -4.68 2.57
N VAL A 114 -10.48 -3.71 3.34
CA VAL A 114 -11.25 -2.52 3.67
C VAL A 114 -11.50 -1.66 2.46
N SER A 115 -10.55 -1.62 1.51
CA SER A 115 -10.71 -0.79 0.33
C SER A 115 -11.95 -1.18 -0.47
N GLU A 116 -12.27 -2.47 -0.46
CA GLU A 116 -13.46 -2.92 -1.17
C GLU A 116 -14.71 -2.59 -0.38
N SER A 117 -14.68 -2.82 0.92
CA SER A 117 -15.88 -2.58 1.71
C SER A 117 -16.20 -1.09 1.84
N ILE A 118 -15.19 -0.22 1.80
CA ILE A 118 -15.46 1.19 1.86
C ILE A 118 -16.28 1.64 0.66
N ARG A 119 -16.03 1.05 -0.50
CA ARG A 119 -16.79 1.41 -1.68
C ARG A 119 -18.14 0.76 -1.73
N THR A 120 -18.20 -0.47 -1.29
CA THR A 120 -19.42 -1.24 -1.39
C THR A 120 -20.60 -0.59 -0.68
N PRO A 121 -20.47 -0.12 0.55
CA PRO A 121 -21.62 0.46 1.22
C PRO A 121 -22.25 1.60 0.46
N ALA A 122 -21.45 2.38 -0.20
CA ALA A 122 -21.97 3.52 -0.91
C ALA A 122 -22.87 3.10 -2.04
N LYS A 123 -22.61 1.95 -2.65
CA LYS A 123 -23.42 1.54 -3.71
C LYS A 123 -24.56 0.75 -3.27
N VAL A 124 -24.40 0.01 -2.27
CA VAL A 124 -25.46 -0.83 -1.88
C VAL A 124 -26.64 -0.10 -1.41
N LYS A 125 -26.56 0.78 -0.93
CA LYS A 125 -27.55 1.37 -0.46
C LYS A 125 -28.56 1.62 -1.15
N PRO A 126 -28.69 1.29 -1.62
CA PRO A 126 -29.60 1.37 -2.01
C PRO A 126 -30.50 0.58 -2.20
N ARG A 127 -30.59 0.07 -2.08
CA ARG A 127 -31.27 -0.65 -2.17
C ARG A 127 -32.17 -0.58 -1.69
N GLY A 128 -32.05 -0.13 -1.55
CA GLY A 128 -32.74 0.00 -1.06
C GLY A 128 -33.49 -0.26 -0.66
N ARG A 129 -33.60 -0.49 -0.54
CA ARG A 129 -34.04 -0.72 -0.18
C ARG A 129 -34.62 -0.58 -0.07
N GLY A 130 -34.22 -0.62 -0.33
CA GLY A 130 -34.47 -0.56 -0.32
C GLY A 130 -34.52 -0.57 -0.47
#